data_c38dd1820ef747a93fd231ef8d61091a
#
_entry.id   c38dd1820ef747a93fd231ef8d61091a
#
_cell.length_a   1.000
_cell.length_b   1.000
_cell.length_c   1.000
_cell.angle_alpha   90.00
_cell.angle_beta   90.00
_cell.angle_gamma   90.00
#
_symmetry.space_group_name_H-M   'P 1'
#
loop_
_entity.id
_entity.type
_entity.pdbx_description
1 polymer ?
#
loop_
_entity_poly.entity_id
_entity_poly.type
_entity_poly.pdbx_seq_one_letter_code
_entity_poly.pdbx_strand_id
1 'polypeptide(L)'
;MDRAAAEEQLATEMSTLLRLIHPLKAAAARDGGAGLGPDRSAMLLLFPLMEGPQRPGALAELSHADPSTISRQVAELVRRELVRREPDPSDGRASLLAITDAGREVCERVRTLRRGLLAAAVAGWTDAELDTFAGLLGRFNSALGTAYCPPLTRTAPTRTAPTRTLTTIAAGPPAGTEQEPA
;
A
#
# COMPACT_ATOMS: atom_id res chain seq x y z
N MET A 1 0.06 36.95 11.20
CA MET A 1 -0.75 36.59 10.02
C MET A 1 -2.12 36.17 10.54
N ASP A 2 -3.19 36.78 10.01
CA ASP A 2 -4.56 36.39 10.39
C ASP A 2 -4.86 34.99 9.86
N ARG A 3 -5.74 34.24 10.57
CA ARG A 3 -6.11 32.86 10.21
C ARG A 3 -6.68 32.77 8.80
N ALA A 4 -7.56 33.71 8.41
CA ALA A 4 -8.15 33.73 7.08
C ALA A 4 -7.08 33.89 5.97
N ALA A 5 -6.10 34.75 6.17
CA ALA A 5 -4.99 34.93 5.23
C ALA A 5 -4.11 33.67 5.13
N ALA A 6 -3.92 32.94 6.24
CA ALA A 6 -3.18 31.67 6.23
C ALA A 6 -3.94 30.56 5.49
N GLU A 7 -5.25 30.49 5.64
CA GLU A 7 -6.10 29.53 4.93
C GLU A 7 -6.09 29.81 3.41
N GLU A 8 -6.17 31.06 2.99
CA GLU A 8 -6.10 31.46 1.56
C GLU A 8 -4.73 31.12 0.95
N GLN A 9 -3.65 31.41 1.69
CA GLN A 9 -2.30 31.02 1.26
C GLN A 9 -2.18 29.51 1.10
N LEU A 10 -2.68 28.72 2.07
CA LEU A 10 -2.66 27.27 1.99
C LEU A 10 -3.45 26.76 0.78
N ALA A 11 -4.63 27.32 0.49
CA ALA A 11 -5.41 26.96 -0.69
C ALA A 11 -4.65 27.23 -2.00
N THR A 12 -3.93 28.34 -2.06
CA THR A 12 -3.08 28.72 -3.20
C THR A 12 -1.94 27.72 -3.40
N GLU A 13 -1.23 27.36 -2.32
CA GLU A 13 -0.12 26.39 -2.37
C GLU A 13 -0.61 24.99 -2.73
N MET A 14 -1.76 24.57 -2.21
CA MET A 14 -2.40 23.32 -2.59
C MET A 14 -2.75 23.29 -4.08
N SER A 15 -3.30 24.36 -4.62
CA SER A 15 -3.61 24.48 -6.05
C SER A 15 -2.34 24.42 -6.92
N THR A 16 -1.25 25.02 -6.45
CA THR A 16 0.05 24.97 -7.11
C THR A 16 0.61 23.53 -7.08
N LEU A 17 0.57 22.86 -5.94
CA LEU A 17 0.99 21.47 -5.80
C LEU A 17 0.22 20.55 -6.77
N LEU A 18 -1.11 20.67 -6.85
CA LEU A 18 -1.93 19.89 -7.77
C LEU A 18 -1.53 20.11 -9.24
N ARG A 19 -1.21 21.34 -9.64
CA ARG A 19 -0.69 21.64 -10.99
C ARG A 19 0.67 21.01 -11.26
N LEU A 20 1.56 20.96 -10.27
CA LEU A 20 2.90 20.39 -10.40
C LEU A 20 2.90 18.85 -10.41
N ILE A 21 1.95 18.21 -9.78
CA ILE A 21 1.86 16.74 -9.75
C ILE A 21 1.77 16.14 -11.18
N HIS A 22 1.05 16.76 -12.08
CA HIS A 22 0.89 16.27 -13.45
C HIS A 22 2.21 16.25 -14.25
N PRO A 23 2.95 17.35 -14.37
CA PRO A 23 4.24 17.36 -15.08
C PRO A 23 5.31 16.50 -14.38
N LEU A 24 5.32 16.43 -13.03
CA LEU A 24 6.22 15.55 -12.27
C LEU A 24 5.97 14.08 -12.61
N LYS A 25 4.71 13.66 -12.67
CA LYS A 25 4.33 12.31 -13.11
C LYS A 25 4.74 12.04 -14.56
N ALA A 26 4.67 13.05 -15.43
CA ALA A 26 5.07 12.94 -16.84
C ALA A 26 6.61 12.88 -16.99
N ALA A 27 7.36 13.62 -16.19
CA ALA A 27 8.82 13.58 -16.14
C ALA A 27 9.32 12.20 -15.67
N ALA A 28 8.81 11.74 -14.55
CA ALA A 28 9.14 10.41 -14.01
C ALA A 28 8.85 9.25 -14.97
N ALA A 29 7.92 9.43 -15.93
CA ALA A 29 7.66 8.43 -16.95
C ALA A 29 8.66 8.46 -18.11
N ARG A 30 9.26 9.62 -18.40
CA ARG A 30 10.25 9.78 -19.49
C ARG A 30 11.60 9.22 -19.13
N ASP A 31 12.02 9.29 -17.87
CA ASP A 31 13.31 8.82 -17.37
C ASP A 31 13.41 7.29 -17.23
N GLY A 32 12.73 6.52 -18.10
CA GLY A 32 12.72 5.05 -18.05
C GLY A 32 12.00 4.51 -16.81
N GLY A 33 11.30 5.40 -16.13
CA GLY A 33 10.59 5.09 -14.90
C GLY A 33 9.59 3.97 -15.08
N ALA A 34 10.03 2.83 -14.65
CA ALA A 34 9.22 1.78 -14.06
C ALA A 34 8.16 1.09 -14.94
N GLY A 35 8.26 1.09 -16.27
CA GLY A 35 7.33 0.26 -17.05
C GLY A 35 5.84 0.52 -16.74
N LEU A 36 5.55 1.70 -16.21
CA LEU A 36 4.21 2.15 -15.85
C LEU A 36 3.41 2.45 -17.11
N GLY A 37 3.17 1.59 -18.00
CA GLY A 37 2.44 1.79 -19.24
C GLY A 37 1.34 2.87 -19.24
N PRO A 38 0.56 3.01 -20.30
CA PRO A 38 -0.38 4.12 -20.47
C PRO A 38 -1.46 4.21 -19.37
N ASP A 39 -1.81 3.10 -18.72
CA ASP A 39 -2.83 3.10 -17.67
C ASP A 39 -2.21 3.21 -16.27
N ARG A 40 -1.84 4.46 -15.92
CA ARG A 40 -1.32 4.80 -14.60
C ARG A 40 -2.35 4.64 -13.48
N SER A 41 -3.63 4.75 -13.78
CA SER A 41 -4.68 4.62 -12.79
C SER A 41 -4.76 3.17 -12.28
N ALA A 42 -4.56 2.19 -13.16
CA ALA A 42 -4.47 0.79 -12.77
C ALA A 42 -3.31 0.53 -11.79
N MET A 43 -2.17 1.22 -11.96
CA MET A 43 -1.01 1.03 -11.07
C MET A 43 -1.29 1.48 -9.63
N LEU A 44 -2.22 2.40 -9.41
CA LEU A 44 -2.59 2.82 -8.06
C LEU A 44 -3.28 1.70 -7.26
N LEU A 45 -3.89 0.74 -7.96
CA LEU A 45 -4.53 -0.42 -7.33
C LEU A 45 -3.51 -1.42 -6.77
N LEU A 46 -2.24 -1.35 -7.16
CA LEU A 46 -1.20 -2.22 -6.60
C LEU A 46 -0.89 -1.89 -5.14
N PHE A 47 -1.01 -0.61 -4.73
CA PHE A 47 -0.64 -0.20 -3.37
C PHE A 47 -1.53 -0.81 -2.29
N PRO A 48 -2.87 -0.82 -2.39
CA PRO A 48 -3.71 -1.55 -1.45
C PRO A 48 -3.41 -3.05 -1.39
N LEU A 49 -3.02 -3.66 -2.52
CA LEU A 49 -2.67 -5.08 -2.60
C LEU A 49 -1.33 -5.41 -1.94
N MET A 50 -0.48 -4.43 -1.66
CA MET A 50 0.74 -4.62 -0.85
C MET A 50 0.43 -4.99 0.61
N GLU A 51 -0.74 -4.57 1.12
CA GLU A 51 -1.18 -4.87 2.48
C GLU A 51 -1.80 -6.27 2.60
N GLY A 52 -2.17 -6.88 1.48
CA GLY A 52 -2.75 -8.22 1.39
C GLY A 52 -3.73 -8.37 0.24
N PRO A 53 -4.16 -9.60 -0.05
CA PRO A 53 -5.15 -9.87 -1.08
C PRO A 53 -6.49 -9.17 -0.79
N GLN A 54 -7.13 -8.63 -1.84
CA GLN A 54 -8.38 -7.87 -1.73
C GLN A 54 -9.43 -8.39 -2.71
N ARG A 55 -10.70 -8.25 -2.34
CA ARG A 55 -11.82 -8.46 -3.28
C ARG A 55 -11.90 -7.29 -4.27
N PRO A 56 -12.30 -7.53 -5.53
CA PRO A 56 -12.47 -6.44 -6.51
C PRO A 56 -13.41 -5.33 -6.01
N GLY A 57 -14.48 -5.69 -5.30
CA GLY A 57 -15.39 -4.71 -4.70
C GLY A 57 -14.73 -3.79 -3.67
N ALA A 58 -13.89 -4.36 -2.80
CA ALA A 58 -13.14 -3.57 -1.82
C ALA A 58 -12.18 -2.58 -2.49
N LEU A 59 -11.54 -2.96 -3.60
CA LEU A 59 -10.70 -2.05 -4.38
C LEU A 59 -11.52 -0.91 -5.02
N ALA A 60 -12.75 -1.19 -5.48
CA ALA A 60 -13.64 -0.17 -6.01
C ALA A 60 -13.99 0.87 -4.94
N GLU A 61 -14.35 0.41 -3.75
CA GLU A 61 -14.63 1.26 -2.60
C GLU A 61 -13.42 2.12 -2.21
N LEU A 62 -12.24 1.50 -2.05
CA LEU A 62 -10.99 2.20 -1.70
C LEU A 62 -10.56 3.24 -2.73
N SER A 63 -10.88 3.01 -4.00
CA SER A 63 -10.49 3.89 -5.10
C SER A 63 -11.56 4.93 -5.46
N HIS A 64 -12.72 4.90 -4.81
CA HIS A 64 -13.90 5.72 -5.17
C HIS A 64 -14.22 5.66 -6.66
N ALA A 65 -14.00 4.50 -7.29
CA ALA A 65 -14.18 4.26 -8.72
C ALA A 65 -15.36 3.31 -8.95
N ASP A 66 -15.99 3.46 -10.12
CA ASP A 66 -17.06 2.55 -10.49
C ASP A 66 -16.54 1.12 -10.74
N PRO A 67 -17.36 0.08 -10.46
CA PRO A 67 -16.94 -1.31 -10.61
C PRO A 67 -16.48 -1.69 -12.03
N SER A 68 -17.01 -1.04 -13.06
CA SER A 68 -16.64 -1.32 -14.45
C SER A 68 -15.23 -0.81 -14.76
N THR A 69 -14.87 0.35 -14.23
CA THR A 69 -13.53 0.91 -14.33
C THR A 69 -12.52 0.01 -13.59
N ILE A 70 -12.83 -0.39 -12.36
CA ILE A 70 -11.97 -1.32 -11.60
C ILE A 70 -11.80 -2.64 -12.33
N SER A 71 -12.88 -3.22 -12.88
CA SER A 71 -12.79 -4.47 -13.62
C SER A 71 -11.84 -4.39 -14.82
N ARG A 72 -11.86 -3.29 -15.58
CA ARG A 72 -10.92 -3.06 -16.70
C ARG A 72 -9.48 -2.89 -16.20
N GLN A 73 -9.28 -2.11 -15.16
CA GLN A 73 -7.96 -1.88 -14.58
C GLN A 73 -7.36 -3.17 -14.02
N VAL A 74 -8.15 -3.98 -13.32
CA VAL A 74 -7.74 -5.28 -12.82
C VAL A 74 -7.39 -6.24 -13.97
N ALA A 75 -8.20 -6.29 -15.03
CA ALA A 75 -7.90 -7.11 -16.20
C ALA A 75 -6.55 -6.72 -16.83
N GLU A 76 -6.24 -5.43 -16.91
CA GLU A 76 -4.94 -4.93 -17.38
C GLU A 76 -3.79 -5.36 -16.48
N LEU A 77 -3.95 -5.27 -15.15
CA LEU A 77 -2.93 -5.69 -14.19
C LEU A 77 -2.68 -7.20 -14.25
N VAL A 78 -3.73 -8.00 -14.42
CA VAL A 78 -3.62 -9.47 -14.59
C VAL A 78 -2.94 -9.80 -15.91
N ARG A 79 -3.30 -9.15 -17.01
CA ARG A 79 -2.66 -9.32 -18.33
C ARG A 79 -1.16 -9.01 -18.30
N ARG A 80 -0.75 -8.07 -17.44
CA ARG A 80 0.65 -7.68 -17.23
C ARG A 80 1.34 -8.51 -16.15
N GLU A 81 0.68 -9.54 -15.63
CA GLU A 81 1.21 -10.42 -14.58
C GLU A 81 1.61 -9.69 -13.28
N LEU A 82 1.07 -8.50 -13.04
CA LEU A 82 1.33 -7.71 -11.83
C LEU A 82 0.39 -8.10 -10.68
N VAL A 83 -0.76 -8.69 -11.02
CA VAL A 83 -1.79 -9.18 -10.09
C VAL A 83 -2.23 -10.56 -10.58
N ARG A 84 -2.50 -11.47 -9.65
CA ARG A 84 -3.12 -12.77 -9.91
C ARG A 84 -4.45 -12.89 -9.19
N ARG A 85 -5.33 -13.74 -9.71
CA ARG A 85 -6.58 -14.11 -9.05
C ARG A 85 -6.36 -15.38 -8.23
N GLU A 86 -6.87 -15.37 -7.00
CA GLU A 86 -6.84 -16.51 -6.09
C GLU A 86 -8.27 -16.83 -5.64
N PRO A 87 -8.61 -18.08 -5.35
CA PRO A 87 -9.88 -18.40 -4.69
C PRO A 87 -9.96 -17.72 -3.33
N ASP A 88 -11.13 -17.18 -2.96
CA ASP A 88 -11.34 -16.69 -1.61
C ASP A 88 -11.54 -17.88 -0.66
N PRO A 89 -10.70 -18.06 0.37
CA PRO A 89 -10.81 -19.19 1.30
C PRO A 89 -12.10 -19.16 2.13
N SER A 90 -12.77 -18.01 2.22
CA SER A 90 -14.02 -17.84 2.96
C SER A 90 -15.28 -17.98 2.09
N ASP A 91 -15.12 -17.86 0.76
CA ASP A 91 -16.23 -17.93 -0.19
C ASP A 91 -15.72 -18.49 -1.53
N GLY A 92 -15.90 -19.78 -1.75
CA GLY A 92 -15.43 -20.46 -2.97
C GLY A 92 -16.01 -19.95 -4.29
N ARG A 93 -17.01 -19.04 -4.24
CA ARG A 93 -17.56 -18.38 -5.43
C ARG A 93 -16.91 -17.02 -5.71
N ALA A 94 -16.17 -16.49 -4.76
CA ALA A 94 -15.46 -15.23 -4.85
C ALA A 94 -13.99 -15.43 -5.22
N SER A 95 -13.39 -14.42 -5.82
CA SER A 95 -11.94 -14.38 -6.06
C SER A 95 -11.31 -13.19 -5.36
N LEU A 96 -10.13 -13.41 -4.82
CA LEU A 96 -9.23 -12.39 -4.32
C LEU A 96 -8.24 -11.99 -5.41
N LEU A 97 -7.79 -10.76 -5.35
CA LEU A 97 -6.69 -10.22 -6.15
C LEU A 97 -5.46 -10.16 -5.26
N ALA A 98 -4.41 -10.84 -5.65
CA ALA A 98 -3.13 -10.84 -4.96
C ALA A 98 -2.06 -10.21 -5.85
N ILE A 99 -1.21 -9.37 -5.25
CA ILE A 99 -0.06 -8.80 -5.95
C ILE A 99 1.00 -9.88 -6.19
N THR A 100 1.61 -9.88 -7.37
CA THR A 100 2.75 -10.76 -7.70
C THR A 100 4.09 -10.11 -7.28
N ASP A 101 5.18 -10.86 -7.38
CA ASP A 101 6.52 -10.30 -7.13
C ASP A 101 6.84 -9.20 -8.15
N ALA A 102 6.49 -9.38 -9.42
CA ALA A 102 6.62 -8.33 -10.44
C ALA A 102 5.80 -7.07 -10.09
N GLY A 103 4.58 -7.25 -9.55
CA GLY A 103 3.77 -6.14 -9.05
C GLY A 103 4.43 -5.42 -7.86
N ARG A 104 5.04 -6.16 -6.93
CA ARG A 104 5.79 -5.59 -5.80
C ARG A 104 6.98 -4.77 -6.26
N GLU A 105 7.75 -5.28 -7.22
CA GLU A 105 8.87 -4.55 -7.81
C GLU A 105 8.42 -3.23 -8.45
N VAL A 106 7.28 -3.21 -9.14
CA VAL A 106 6.70 -1.96 -9.67
C VAL A 106 6.42 -0.97 -8.53
N CYS A 107 5.80 -1.41 -7.44
CA CYS A 107 5.53 -0.56 -6.29
C CYS A 107 6.82 0.02 -5.69
N GLU A 108 7.87 -0.81 -5.53
CA GLU A 108 9.15 -0.35 -4.98
C GLU A 108 9.87 0.64 -5.91
N ARG A 109 9.84 0.43 -7.23
CA ARG A 109 10.35 1.43 -8.17
C ARG A 109 9.62 2.77 -8.05
N VAL A 110 8.29 2.74 -7.95
CA VAL A 110 7.49 3.97 -7.75
C VAL A 110 7.84 4.65 -6.43
N ARG A 111 8.02 3.89 -5.35
CA ARG A 111 8.44 4.43 -4.04
C ARG A 111 9.82 5.08 -4.12
N THR A 112 10.77 4.44 -4.79
CA THR A 112 12.14 4.97 -4.96
C THR A 112 12.13 6.28 -5.74
N LEU A 113 11.42 6.32 -6.87
CA LEU A 113 11.25 7.56 -7.65
C LEU A 113 10.63 8.68 -6.81
N ARG A 114 9.57 8.37 -6.06
CA ARG A 114 8.91 9.35 -5.19
C ARG A 114 9.85 9.87 -4.11
N ARG A 115 10.63 8.98 -3.47
CA ARG A 115 11.65 9.38 -2.48
C ARG A 115 12.70 10.30 -3.10
N GLY A 116 13.19 9.99 -4.29
CA GLY A 116 14.17 10.83 -4.99
C GLY A 116 13.62 12.22 -5.31
N LEU A 117 12.38 12.32 -5.80
CA LEU A 117 11.73 13.60 -6.06
C LEU A 117 11.54 14.43 -4.79
N LEU A 118 11.10 13.80 -3.70
CA LEU A 118 10.94 14.45 -2.41
C LEU A 118 12.30 14.91 -1.86
N ALA A 119 13.31 14.07 -1.87
CA ALA A 119 14.66 14.41 -1.41
C ALA A 119 15.21 15.63 -2.17
N ALA A 120 15.05 15.68 -3.48
CA ALA A 120 15.46 16.83 -4.29
C ALA A 120 14.67 18.10 -3.92
N ALA A 121 13.38 17.99 -3.67
CA ALA A 121 12.53 19.14 -3.35
C ALA A 121 12.85 19.76 -1.97
N VAL A 122 13.31 18.94 -1.01
CA VAL A 122 13.62 19.39 0.36
C VAL A 122 15.13 19.46 0.65
N ALA A 123 15.99 19.42 -0.37
CA ALA A 123 17.44 19.34 -0.20
C ALA A 123 18.04 20.52 0.60
N GLY A 124 17.38 21.66 0.63
CA GLY A 124 17.80 22.84 1.40
C GLY A 124 17.14 22.97 2.77
N TRP A 125 16.33 22.00 3.18
CA TRP A 125 15.61 22.06 4.45
C TRP A 125 16.44 21.46 5.58
N THR A 126 16.25 21.97 6.78
CA THR A 126 16.76 21.34 8.01
C THR A 126 15.88 20.15 8.41
N ASP A 127 16.43 19.24 9.21
CA ASP A 127 15.68 18.09 9.74
C ASP A 127 14.44 18.56 10.53
N ALA A 128 14.55 19.65 11.30
CA ALA A 128 13.44 20.19 12.08
C ALA A 128 12.31 20.76 11.20
N GLU A 129 12.64 21.38 10.08
CA GLU A 129 11.64 21.86 9.09
C GLU A 129 10.95 20.66 8.42
N LEU A 130 11.71 19.63 8.07
CA LEU A 130 11.18 18.42 7.45
C LEU A 130 10.24 17.68 8.39
N ASP A 131 10.62 17.48 9.66
CA ASP A 131 9.80 16.85 10.68
C ASP A 131 8.51 17.65 10.94
N THR A 132 8.63 18.98 11.03
CA THR A 132 7.47 19.86 11.23
C THR A 132 6.50 19.75 10.07
N PHE A 133 7.00 19.82 8.83
CA PHE A 133 6.16 19.70 7.64
C PHE A 133 5.50 18.32 7.53
N ALA A 134 6.24 17.24 7.76
CA ALA A 134 5.70 15.89 7.74
C ALA A 134 4.59 15.70 8.78
N GLY A 135 4.79 16.21 10.00
CA GLY A 135 3.78 16.17 11.06
C GLY A 135 2.52 16.96 10.73
N LEU A 136 2.66 18.18 10.21
CA LEU A 136 1.53 19.02 9.80
C LEU A 136 0.76 18.40 8.62
N LEU A 137 1.48 17.89 7.62
CA LEU A 137 0.89 17.22 6.46
C LEU A 137 0.14 15.95 6.88
N GLY A 138 0.69 15.17 7.82
CA GLY A 138 0.02 13.99 8.37
C GLY A 138 -1.29 14.34 9.07
N ARG A 139 -1.30 15.40 9.89
CA ARG A 139 -2.52 15.91 10.54
C ARG A 139 -3.55 16.40 9.53
N PHE A 140 -3.11 17.12 8.50
CA PHE A 140 -3.98 17.63 7.43
C PHE A 140 -4.62 16.46 6.66
N ASN A 141 -3.83 15.47 6.24
CA ASN A 141 -4.33 14.29 5.55
C ASN A 141 -5.34 13.49 6.38
N SER A 142 -5.09 13.35 7.68
CA SER A 142 -6.02 12.67 8.59
C SER A 142 -7.35 13.42 8.71
N ALA A 143 -7.30 14.75 8.79
CA ALA A 143 -8.51 15.58 8.84
C ALA A 143 -9.31 15.50 7.54
N LEU A 144 -8.66 15.55 6.38
CA LEU A 144 -9.30 15.36 5.08
C LEU A 144 -9.93 13.97 4.96
N GLY A 145 -9.21 12.92 5.36
CA GLY A 145 -9.72 11.56 5.34
C GLY A 145 -10.99 11.42 6.19
N THR A 146 -11.01 12.01 7.38
CA THR A 146 -12.18 11.98 8.24
C THR A 146 -13.38 12.77 7.67
N ALA A 147 -13.11 13.91 7.04
CA ALA A 147 -14.15 14.81 6.53
C ALA A 147 -14.79 14.34 5.21
N TYR A 148 -13.98 13.76 4.32
CA TYR A 148 -14.40 13.48 2.94
C TYR A 148 -14.30 12.01 2.53
N CYS A 149 -13.53 11.21 3.27
CA CYS A 149 -13.41 9.77 3.08
C CYS A 149 -13.68 9.09 4.42
N PRO A 150 -14.96 9.02 4.87
CA PRO A 150 -15.27 8.32 6.11
C PRO A 150 -14.69 6.90 6.03
N PRO A 151 -14.17 6.36 7.14
CA PRO A 151 -13.53 5.06 7.14
C PRO A 151 -14.53 4.03 6.61
N LEU A 152 -14.25 3.50 5.42
CA LEU A 152 -14.87 2.28 4.97
C LEU A 152 -14.60 1.27 6.07
N THR A 153 -15.65 0.67 6.62
CA THR A 153 -15.53 -0.34 7.65
C THR A 153 -14.53 -1.37 7.18
N ARG A 154 -13.30 -1.30 7.70
CA ARG A 154 -12.25 -2.27 7.41
C ARG A 154 -12.81 -3.63 7.80
N THR A 155 -13.20 -4.41 6.81
CA THR A 155 -13.32 -5.85 7.02
C THR A 155 -11.94 -6.30 7.47
N ALA A 156 -11.80 -6.64 8.74
CA ALA A 156 -10.52 -7.03 9.32
C ALA A 156 -9.91 -8.12 8.44
N PRO A 157 -8.63 -8.00 8.05
CA PRO A 157 -7.97 -9.08 7.36
C PRO A 157 -8.04 -10.29 8.29
N THR A 158 -8.61 -11.38 7.80
CA THR A 158 -8.62 -12.66 8.52
C THR A 158 -7.16 -12.99 8.79
N ARG A 159 -6.72 -12.78 10.02
CA ARG A 159 -5.38 -13.18 10.46
C ARG A 159 -5.32 -14.69 10.32
N THR A 160 -4.65 -15.15 9.28
CA THR A 160 -4.21 -16.53 9.19
C THR A 160 -3.29 -16.76 10.38
N ALA A 161 -3.78 -17.49 11.37
CA ALA A 161 -2.97 -17.88 12.51
C ALA A 161 -1.76 -18.69 12.01
N PRO A 162 -0.54 -18.41 12.48
CA PRO A 162 0.60 -19.25 12.13
C PRO A 162 0.34 -20.65 12.67
N THR A 163 0.37 -21.64 11.79
CA THR A 163 0.32 -23.07 12.14
C THR A 163 1.47 -23.33 13.10
N ARG A 164 1.16 -23.50 14.40
CA ARG A 164 2.13 -24.00 15.37
C ARG A 164 2.45 -25.44 15.00
N THR A 165 3.61 -25.63 14.43
CA THR A 165 4.22 -26.95 14.32
C THR A 165 4.48 -27.43 15.74
N LEU A 166 3.68 -28.37 16.22
CA LEU A 166 3.95 -29.10 17.46
C LEU A 166 5.14 -30.01 17.19
N THR A 167 6.32 -29.59 17.60
CA THR A 167 7.48 -30.47 17.71
C THR A 167 7.22 -31.41 18.88
N THR A 168 6.83 -32.64 18.58
CA THR A 168 6.74 -33.75 19.54
C THR A 168 8.17 -34.03 20.02
N ILE A 169 8.46 -33.63 21.26
CA ILE A 169 9.67 -34.04 21.97
C ILE A 169 9.44 -35.50 22.40
N ALA A 170 10.13 -36.42 21.76
CA ALA A 170 10.18 -37.82 22.15
C ALA A 170 10.80 -37.94 23.55
N ALA A 171 10.04 -38.49 24.50
CA ALA A 171 10.55 -38.84 25.81
C ALA A 171 11.52 -40.01 25.68
N GLY A 172 12.75 -39.83 26.15
CA GLY A 172 13.74 -40.90 26.30
C GLY A 172 13.35 -41.88 27.41
N PRO A 173 13.84 -43.10 27.35
CA PRO A 173 13.47 -44.18 28.29
C PRO A 173 14.12 -43.95 29.66
N PRO A 174 13.51 -44.50 30.75
CA PRO A 174 14.05 -44.32 32.10
C PRO A 174 15.29 -45.22 32.30
N ALA A 175 16.27 -44.62 33.01
CA ALA A 175 17.49 -45.31 33.39
C ALA A 175 17.22 -46.46 34.35
N GLY A 176 17.84 -47.61 34.03
CA GLY A 176 17.75 -48.82 34.81
C GLY A 176 18.46 -48.73 36.15
N THR A 177 17.87 -49.33 37.13
CA THR A 177 18.37 -49.55 38.46
C THR A 177 19.52 -50.57 38.43
N GLU A 178 20.72 -50.16 38.79
CA GLU A 178 21.80 -51.07 39.09
C GLU A 178 21.59 -51.67 40.47
N GLN A 179 21.50 -53.00 40.48
CA GLN A 179 21.50 -53.82 41.71
C GLN A 179 22.94 -54.34 41.84
N GLU A 180 23.57 -54.03 43.00
CA GLU A 180 24.82 -54.58 43.44
C GLU A 180 24.64 -55.96 44.01
N PRO A 181 25.49 -56.97 43.70
CA PRO A 181 25.52 -58.21 44.42
C PRO A 181 26.65 -58.22 45.47
N ALA A 182 26.37 -58.97 46.54
CA ALA A 182 27.24 -59.30 47.67
C ALA A 182 28.49 -60.07 47.28
#